data_47541d199b9842d5fc023e5f63791cf6
#
_entry.id   47541d199b9842d5fc023e5f63791cf6
#
_cell.length_a   1.000
_cell.length_b   1.000
_cell.length_c   1.000
_cell.angle_alpha   90.00
_cell.angle_beta   90.00
_cell.angle_gamma   90.00
#
_symmetry.space_group_name_H-M   'P 1'
#
loop_
_entity.id
_entity.type
_entity.pdbx_description
1 polymer ?
#
loop_
_entity_poly.entity_id
_entity_poly.type
_entity_poly.pdbx_seq_one_letter_code
_entity_poly.pdbx_strand_id
1 'polypeptide(L)'
;WKKKEVLDGLKEELRKFGLLPIMFDFDRPTNKDYTETVQTLAGMCMFVIADVTAQKSAPLELEATIKQFKIPYQPIFDSTGDDPYPFPMLQDLQNSFRWVLKTLSYKGKDQLLNKEIIRKYIIDPVNKKREELKNDKSVKQEMTIITEIV
;
A
#
# COMPACT_ATOMS: atom_id res chain seq x y z
N TRP A 1 17.38 9.47 7.91
CA TRP A 1 17.42 9.22 6.50
C TRP A 1 16.12 9.73 5.86
N LYS A 2 16.20 10.19 4.59
CA LYS A 2 15.08 10.89 3.93
C LYS A 2 13.79 10.08 3.85
N LYS A 3 13.91 8.80 3.59
CA LYS A 3 12.77 7.87 3.47
C LYS A 3 11.99 7.76 4.78
N LYS A 4 12.70 7.67 5.90
CA LYS A 4 12.09 7.61 7.23
C LYS A 4 11.39 8.92 7.58
N GLU A 5 11.98 10.07 7.24
CA GLU A 5 11.37 11.38 7.47
C GLU A 5 10.04 11.51 6.75
N VAL A 6 9.97 11.06 5.50
CA VAL A 6 8.73 11.07 4.71
C VAL A 6 7.67 10.19 5.37
N LEU A 7 8.03 8.97 5.75
CA LEU A 7 7.10 8.04 6.38
C LEU A 7 6.62 8.53 7.75
N ASP A 8 7.50 9.10 8.55
CA ASP A 8 7.13 9.70 9.83
C ASP A 8 6.17 10.88 9.63
N GLY A 9 6.44 11.72 8.64
CA GLY A 9 5.54 12.82 8.29
C GLY A 9 4.18 12.35 7.80
N LEU A 10 4.15 11.34 6.94
CA LEU A 10 2.90 10.72 6.49
C LEU A 10 2.10 10.14 7.65
N LYS A 11 2.76 9.48 8.57
CA LYS A 11 2.14 8.93 9.76
C LYS A 11 1.37 10.00 10.55
N GLU A 12 1.99 11.16 10.77
CA GLU A 12 1.34 12.26 11.47
C GLU A 12 0.17 12.84 10.67
N GLU A 13 0.32 13.01 9.35
CA GLU A 13 -0.75 13.54 8.49
C GLU A 13 -1.92 12.55 8.40
N LEU A 14 -1.66 11.26 8.31
CA LEU A 14 -2.72 10.23 8.25
C LEU A 14 -3.55 10.18 9.54
N ARG A 15 -2.94 10.42 10.69
CA ARG A 15 -3.67 10.51 11.96
C ARG A 15 -4.70 11.62 11.95
N LYS A 16 -4.44 12.72 11.24
CA LYS A 16 -5.39 13.83 11.10
C LYS A 16 -6.63 13.44 10.31
N PHE A 17 -6.55 12.37 9.52
CA PHE A 17 -7.69 11.78 8.80
C PHE A 17 -8.43 10.71 9.63
N GLY A 18 -8.08 10.53 10.89
CA GLY A 18 -8.70 9.53 11.76
C GLY A 18 -8.18 8.11 11.53
N LEU A 19 -7.04 7.97 10.89
CA LEU A 19 -6.42 6.67 10.62
C LEU A 19 -5.39 6.32 11.69
N LEU A 20 -5.17 5.02 11.89
CA LEU A 20 -4.14 4.51 12.78
C LEU A 20 -3.02 3.90 11.94
N PRO A 21 -1.93 4.64 11.68
CA PRO A 21 -0.83 4.12 10.86
C PRO A 21 0.03 3.13 11.63
N ILE A 22 0.43 2.07 10.92
CA ILE A 22 1.38 1.07 11.41
C ILE A 22 2.56 1.08 10.44
N MET A 23 3.78 1.20 10.95
CA MET A 23 4.98 1.30 10.14
C MET A 23 5.74 -0.02 10.10
N PHE A 24 6.21 -0.39 8.90
CA PHE A 24 7.10 -1.52 8.68
C PHE A 24 8.38 -1.08 8.01
N ASP A 25 9.47 -1.73 8.36
CA ASP A 25 10.75 -1.56 7.70
C ASP A 25 11.04 -2.84 6.88
N PHE A 26 10.70 -2.81 5.60
CA PHE A 26 10.93 -3.93 4.68
C PHE A 26 12.41 -4.13 4.33
N ASP A 27 13.27 -3.16 4.62
CA ASP A 27 14.70 -3.24 4.34
C ASP A 27 15.48 -3.95 5.47
N ARG A 28 14.80 -4.30 6.56
CA ARG A 28 15.44 -5.04 7.66
C ARG A 28 15.69 -6.48 7.22
N PRO A 29 16.81 -7.09 7.71
CA PRO A 29 17.00 -8.53 7.57
C PRO A 29 15.80 -9.25 8.17
N THR A 30 15.15 -10.10 7.36
CA THR A 30 13.94 -10.79 7.79
C THR A 30 14.28 -12.13 8.41
N ASN A 31 13.59 -12.46 9.49
CA ASN A 31 13.47 -13.80 9.98
C ASN A 31 12.00 -14.24 9.87
N LYS A 32 11.72 -15.49 10.16
CA LYS A 32 10.37 -16.05 10.06
C LYS A 32 9.36 -15.27 10.92
N ASP A 33 9.73 -14.93 12.14
CA ASP A 33 8.85 -14.25 13.08
C ASP A 33 8.49 -12.83 12.59
N TYR A 34 9.46 -12.13 12.02
CA TYR A 34 9.23 -10.80 11.45
C TYR A 34 8.26 -10.87 10.27
N THR A 35 8.46 -11.82 9.36
CA THR A 35 7.60 -12.02 8.19
C THR A 35 6.16 -12.35 8.61
N GLU A 36 5.98 -13.24 9.56
CA GLU A 36 4.66 -13.59 10.09
C GLU A 36 3.98 -12.38 10.73
N THR A 37 4.72 -11.58 11.50
CA THR A 37 4.18 -10.35 12.11
C THR A 37 3.72 -9.35 11.05
N VAL A 38 4.54 -9.11 10.03
CA VAL A 38 4.19 -8.21 8.92
C VAL A 38 2.91 -8.67 8.22
N GLN A 39 2.82 -9.96 7.89
CA GLN A 39 1.64 -10.53 7.25
C GLN A 39 0.39 -10.41 8.12
N THR A 40 0.49 -10.68 9.40
CA THR A 40 -0.64 -10.56 10.34
C THR A 40 -1.15 -9.12 10.40
N LEU A 41 -0.25 -8.16 10.55
CA LEU A 41 -0.62 -6.75 10.63
C LEU A 41 -1.16 -6.23 9.31
N ALA A 42 -0.57 -6.64 8.19
CA ALA A 42 -1.06 -6.25 6.85
C ALA A 42 -2.49 -6.75 6.62
N GLY A 43 -2.81 -7.95 7.09
CA GLY A 43 -4.17 -8.50 6.99
C GLY A 43 -5.22 -7.71 7.78
N MET A 44 -4.80 -6.90 8.73
CA MET A 44 -5.68 -6.04 9.54
C MET A 44 -5.80 -4.62 8.97
N CYS A 45 -5.02 -4.28 7.96
CA CYS A 45 -4.98 -2.93 7.39
C CYS A 45 -6.09 -2.69 6.38
N MET A 46 -6.54 -1.45 6.28
CA MET A 46 -7.47 -1.00 5.25
C MET A 46 -6.77 -0.82 3.92
N PHE A 47 -5.54 -0.36 3.94
CA PHE A 47 -4.67 -0.18 2.78
C PHE A 47 -3.22 -0.07 3.24
N VAL A 48 -2.31 -0.16 2.28
CA VAL A 48 -0.86 -0.06 2.52
C VAL A 48 -0.29 1.05 1.65
N ILE A 49 0.56 1.88 2.23
CA ILE A 49 1.40 2.82 1.49
C ILE A 49 2.82 2.24 1.49
N ALA A 50 3.38 2.05 0.30
CA ALA A 50 4.72 1.47 0.14
C ALA A 50 5.66 2.50 -0.49
N ASP A 51 6.70 2.89 0.24
CA ASP A 51 7.73 3.75 -0.31
C ASP A 51 8.70 2.91 -1.14
N VAL A 52 8.67 3.12 -2.46
CA VAL A 52 9.50 2.38 -3.42
C VAL A 52 10.67 3.22 -3.94
N THR A 53 10.97 4.34 -3.28
CA THR A 53 12.09 5.22 -3.62
C THR A 53 13.42 4.48 -3.42
N ALA A 54 14.31 4.58 -4.41
CA ALA A 54 15.66 4.02 -4.38
C ALA A 54 15.73 2.50 -4.19
N GLN A 55 14.63 1.79 -4.43
CA GLN A 55 14.63 0.32 -4.39
C GLN A 55 14.93 -0.26 -5.76
N LYS A 56 15.76 -1.30 -5.80
CA LYS A 56 16.12 -2.01 -7.02
C LYS A 56 15.17 -3.16 -7.32
N SER A 57 14.49 -3.67 -6.30
CA SER A 57 13.51 -4.75 -6.42
C SER A 57 12.51 -4.66 -5.28
N ALA A 58 11.36 -5.32 -5.45
CA ALA A 58 10.37 -5.42 -4.38
C ALA A 58 10.93 -6.27 -3.24
N PRO A 59 10.84 -5.80 -1.99
CA PRO A 59 11.10 -6.67 -0.84
C PRO A 59 10.15 -7.89 -0.87
N LEU A 60 10.67 -9.05 -0.49
CA LEU A 60 9.88 -10.29 -0.48
C LEU A 60 8.60 -10.17 0.35
N GLU A 61 8.67 -9.48 1.47
CA GLU A 61 7.55 -9.28 2.36
C GLU A 61 6.45 -8.43 1.70
N LEU A 62 6.83 -7.39 0.97
CA LEU A 62 5.88 -6.54 0.25
C LEU A 62 5.18 -7.36 -0.84
N GLU A 63 5.95 -8.11 -1.64
CA GLU A 63 5.41 -8.96 -2.69
C GLU A 63 4.46 -10.01 -2.13
N ALA A 64 4.85 -10.67 -1.04
CA ALA A 64 4.02 -11.68 -0.39
C ALA A 64 2.72 -11.10 0.15
N THR A 65 2.75 -9.92 0.77
CA THR A 65 1.53 -9.27 1.27
C THR A 65 0.61 -8.83 0.14
N ILE A 66 1.14 -8.33 -0.98
CA ILE A 66 0.35 -7.98 -2.16
C ILE A 66 -0.41 -9.20 -2.69
N LYS A 67 0.28 -10.34 -2.80
CA LYS A 67 -0.33 -11.58 -3.28
C LYS A 67 -1.38 -12.15 -2.33
N GLN A 68 -1.15 -11.99 -1.04
CA GLN A 68 -2.00 -12.58 0.00
C GLN A 68 -3.25 -11.75 0.30
N PHE A 69 -3.14 -10.41 0.32
CA PHE A 69 -4.20 -9.53 0.77
C PHE A 69 -4.70 -8.62 -0.36
N LYS A 70 -5.98 -8.72 -0.67
CA LYS A 70 -6.66 -7.94 -1.71
C LYS A 70 -7.16 -6.61 -1.13
N ILE A 71 -6.21 -5.81 -0.67
CA ILE A 71 -6.44 -4.46 -0.17
C ILE A 71 -5.64 -3.46 -1.01
N PRO A 72 -6.02 -2.18 -1.05
CA PRO A 72 -5.27 -1.22 -1.87
C PRO A 72 -3.84 -1.05 -1.40
N TYR A 73 -2.90 -1.09 -2.35
CA TYR A 73 -1.49 -0.77 -2.16
C TYR A 73 -1.16 0.47 -2.96
N GLN A 74 -0.75 1.53 -2.28
CA GLN A 74 -0.37 2.78 -2.91
C GLN A 74 1.15 2.94 -2.87
N PRO A 75 1.85 2.65 -3.97
CA PRO A 75 3.27 2.96 -4.05
C PRO A 75 3.51 4.46 -4.13
N ILE A 76 4.52 4.95 -3.43
CA ILE A 76 4.98 6.34 -3.50
C ILE A 76 6.44 6.37 -3.90
N PHE A 77 6.82 7.38 -4.67
CA PHE A 77 8.16 7.50 -5.25
C PHE A 77 8.61 8.95 -5.28
N ASP A 78 9.74 9.24 -4.61
CA ASP A 78 10.36 10.56 -4.65
C ASP A 78 11.21 10.69 -5.91
N SER A 79 10.82 11.58 -6.81
CA SER A 79 11.47 11.78 -8.11
C SER A 79 12.66 12.74 -8.06
N THR A 80 13.04 13.24 -6.88
CA THR A 80 14.21 14.15 -6.74
C THR A 80 15.54 13.42 -6.72
N GLY A 81 15.54 12.10 -6.61
CA GLY A 81 16.77 11.29 -6.63
C GLY A 81 17.33 11.07 -8.03
N ASP A 82 18.39 10.27 -8.12
CA ASP A 82 19.08 9.99 -9.38
C ASP A 82 18.26 9.08 -10.31
N ASP A 83 17.43 8.20 -9.76
CA ASP A 83 16.60 7.29 -10.54
C ASP A 83 15.27 7.97 -10.88
N PRO A 84 14.94 8.13 -12.18
CA PRO A 84 13.69 8.79 -12.57
C PRO A 84 12.45 7.91 -12.43
N TYR A 85 12.62 6.61 -12.30
CA TYR A 85 11.52 5.63 -12.25
C TYR A 85 11.74 4.60 -11.17
N PRO A 86 10.67 4.04 -10.59
CA PRO A 86 10.79 2.90 -9.68
C PRO A 86 11.24 1.64 -10.42
N PHE A 87 11.56 0.57 -9.67
CA PHE A 87 12.03 -0.69 -10.24
C PHE A 87 10.98 -1.30 -11.19
N PRO A 88 11.41 -1.94 -12.30
CA PRO A 88 10.48 -2.43 -13.33
C PRO A 88 9.47 -3.47 -12.85
N MET A 89 9.82 -4.30 -11.87
CA MET A 89 8.93 -5.32 -11.30
C MET A 89 7.67 -4.71 -10.67
N LEU A 90 7.72 -3.44 -10.24
CA LEU A 90 6.55 -2.76 -9.70
C LEU A 90 5.43 -2.67 -10.74
N GLN A 91 5.77 -2.39 -12.00
CA GLN A 91 4.79 -2.38 -13.08
C GLN A 91 4.16 -3.77 -13.29
N ASP A 92 4.95 -4.82 -13.17
CA ASP A 92 4.44 -6.20 -13.27
C ASP A 92 3.46 -6.50 -12.14
N LEU A 93 3.75 -6.06 -10.93
CA LEU A 93 2.84 -6.21 -9.80
C LEU A 93 1.54 -5.42 -10.01
N GLN A 94 1.63 -4.21 -10.55
CA GLN A 94 0.46 -3.39 -10.87
C GLN A 94 -0.41 -4.02 -11.95
N ASN A 95 0.20 -4.63 -12.96
CA ASN A 95 -0.52 -5.30 -14.05
C ASN A 95 -1.15 -6.63 -13.59
N SER A 96 -0.51 -7.35 -12.69
CA SER A 96 -0.97 -8.66 -12.21
C SER A 96 -2.00 -8.57 -11.09
N PHE A 97 -1.93 -7.53 -10.28
CA PHE A 97 -2.79 -7.36 -9.10
C PHE A 97 -3.48 -6.00 -9.17
N ARG A 98 -4.77 -6.02 -9.52
CA ARG A 98 -5.56 -4.78 -9.73
C ARG A 98 -5.71 -3.92 -8.48
N TRP A 99 -5.42 -4.45 -7.29
CA TRP A 99 -5.46 -3.69 -6.04
C TRP A 99 -4.16 -2.93 -5.76
N VAL A 100 -3.14 -3.09 -6.59
CA VAL A 100 -1.95 -2.24 -6.56
C VAL A 100 -2.20 -1.03 -7.44
N LEU A 101 -2.24 0.16 -6.82
CA LEU A 101 -2.55 1.41 -7.50
C LEU A 101 -1.34 1.92 -8.30
N LYS A 102 -1.59 2.89 -9.17
CA LYS A 102 -0.52 3.58 -9.90
C LYS A 102 0.40 4.28 -8.91
N THR A 103 1.70 4.26 -9.22
CA THR A 103 2.70 4.93 -8.38
C THR A 103 2.44 6.43 -8.31
N LEU A 104 2.40 6.97 -7.09
CA LEU A 104 2.35 8.40 -6.86
C LEU A 104 3.79 8.94 -6.82
N SER A 105 4.15 9.70 -7.85
CA SER A 105 5.43 10.38 -7.91
C SER A 105 5.32 11.77 -7.30
N TYR A 106 6.23 12.13 -6.42
CA TYR A 106 6.27 13.44 -5.77
C TYR A 106 7.69 13.99 -5.78
N LYS A 107 7.83 15.30 -5.62
CA LYS A 107 9.11 16.01 -5.60
C LYS A 107 9.41 16.50 -4.18
N GLY A 108 10.05 15.64 -3.40
CA GLY A 108 10.42 15.94 -2.02
C GLY A 108 9.25 15.89 -1.04
N LYS A 109 9.58 15.75 0.24
CA LYS A 109 8.59 15.57 1.31
C LYS A 109 7.61 16.73 1.44
N ASP A 110 8.04 17.97 1.18
CA ASP A 110 7.19 19.14 1.35
C ASP A 110 6.02 19.16 0.37
N GLN A 111 6.20 18.62 -0.83
CA GLN A 111 5.11 18.45 -1.78
C GLN A 111 4.11 17.40 -1.30
N LEU A 112 4.60 16.27 -0.80
CA LEU A 112 3.75 15.17 -0.37
C LEU A 112 3.03 15.45 0.93
N LEU A 113 3.72 16.04 1.92
CA LEU A 113 3.19 16.26 3.27
C LEU A 113 2.29 17.49 3.34
N ASN A 114 1.25 17.46 2.54
CA ASN A 114 0.21 18.48 2.44
C ASN A 114 -1.15 17.77 2.52
N LYS A 115 -2.03 18.26 3.39
CA LYS A 115 -3.33 17.63 3.65
C LYS A 115 -4.17 17.48 2.38
N GLU A 116 -4.21 18.49 1.52
CA GLU A 116 -4.97 18.42 0.28
C GLU A 116 -4.37 17.45 -0.72
N ILE A 117 -3.04 17.37 -0.81
CA ILE A 117 -2.32 16.42 -1.67
C ILE A 117 -2.59 15.00 -1.20
N ILE A 118 -2.47 14.74 0.10
CA ILE A 118 -2.73 13.41 0.67
C ILE A 118 -4.17 13.00 0.43
N ARG A 119 -5.13 13.88 0.65
CA ARG A 119 -6.54 13.59 0.39
C ARG A 119 -6.78 13.23 -1.07
N LYS A 120 -6.32 14.08 -1.99
CA LYS A 120 -6.60 13.94 -3.42
C LYS A 120 -5.89 12.75 -4.05
N TYR A 121 -4.64 12.50 -3.66
CA TYR A 121 -3.79 11.53 -4.34
C TYR A 121 -3.59 10.21 -3.59
N ILE A 122 -3.93 10.14 -2.31
CA ILE A 122 -3.80 8.92 -1.51
C ILE A 122 -5.16 8.47 -0.99
N ILE A 123 -5.82 9.29 -0.18
CA ILE A 123 -7.04 8.89 0.52
C ILE A 123 -8.20 8.62 -0.46
N ASP A 124 -8.49 9.54 -1.37
CA ASP A 124 -9.59 9.38 -2.31
C ASP A 124 -9.37 8.19 -3.27
N PRO A 125 -8.19 8.03 -3.91
CA PRO A 125 -7.96 6.86 -4.76
C PRO A 125 -8.01 5.53 -4.01
N VAL A 126 -7.49 5.48 -2.79
CA VAL A 126 -7.53 4.28 -1.95
C VAL A 126 -8.96 3.91 -1.58
N ASN A 127 -9.76 4.90 -1.15
CA ASN A 127 -11.16 4.65 -0.81
C ASN A 127 -11.97 4.19 -2.02
N LYS A 128 -11.73 4.79 -3.17
CA LYS A 128 -12.37 4.37 -4.43
C LYS A 128 -12.01 2.91 -4.75
N LYS A 129 -10.76 2.53 -4.62
CA LYS A 129 -10.30 1.16 -4.86
C LYS A 129 -10.93 0.19 -3.86
N ARG A 130 -11.03 0.56 -2.60
CA ARG A 130 -11.69 -0.27 -1.59
C ARG A 130 -13.13 -0.56 -1.94
N GLU A 131 -13.88 0.44 -2.41
CA GLU A 131 -15.26 0.24 -2.84
C GLU A 131 -15.35 -0.65 -4.07
N GLU A 132 -14.47 -0.47 -5.06
CA GLU A 132 -14.39 -1.34 -6.23
C GLU A 132 -14.14 -2.80 -5.82
N LEU A 133 -13.21 -3.04 -4.90
CA LEU A 133 -12.87 -4.39 -4.43
C LEU A 133 -14.02 -5.03 -3.66
N LYS A 134 -14.75 -4.27 -2.86
CA LYS A 134 -15.95 -4.78 -2.16
C LYS A 134 -17.04 -5.24 -3.11
N ASN A 135 -17.19 -4.56 -4.24
CA ASN A 135 -18.23 -4.85 -5.20
C ASN A 135 -17.81 -5.88 -6.28
N ASP A 136 -16.55 -6.26 -6.28
CA ASP A 136 -15.99 -7.19 -7.26
C ASP A 136 -16.28 -8.63 -6.86
N LYS A 137 -16.95 -9.38 -7.77
CA LYS A 137 -17.30 -10.78 -7.52
C LYS A 137 -16.10 -11.69 -7.27
N SER A 138 -14.94 -11.38 -7.85
CA SER A 138 -13.73 -12.19 -7.66
C SER A 138 -13.12 -12.04 -6.25
N VAL A 139 -13.52 -11.01 -5.51
CA VAL A 139 -13.09 -10.75 -4.12
C VAL A 139 -14.12 -11.27 -3.12
N LYS A 140 -15.41 -11.23 -3.49
CA LYS A 140 -16.50 -11.71 -2.62
C LYS A 140 -16.50 -13.22 -2.54
N GLN A 141 -16.70 -13.73 -1.35
CA GLN A 141 -16.89 -15.15 -1.14
C GLN A 141 -18.28 -15.55 -1.65
N GLU A 142 -18.34 -16.56 -2.53
CA GLU A 142 -19.59 -17.11 -3.00
C GLU A 142 -20.15 -18.08 -1.94
N MET A 143 -21.45 -17.96 -1.69
CA MET A 143 -22.14 -18.82 -0.74
C MET A 143 -23.46 -19.29 -1.33
N THR A 144 -23.81 -20.55 -1.06
CA THR A 144 -25.13 -21.09 -1.34
C THR A 144 -25.95 -21.04 -0.05
N ILE A 145 -27.05 -20.33 -0.09
CA ILE A 145 -27.93 -20.20 1.05
C ILE A 145 -29.14 -21.14 0.85
N ILE A 146 -29.42 -21.95 1.84
CA ILE A 146 -30.63 -22.82 1.82
C ILE A 146 -31.87 -21.93 2.01
N THR A 147 -32.69 -21.84 0.96
CA THR A 147 -33.88 -21.00 0.98
C THR A 147 -35.14 -21.81 1.25
N GLU A 148 -35.07 -23.16 1.19
CA GLU A 148 -36.19 -24.04 1.48
C GLU A 148 -36.20 -24.43 2.96
N ILE A 149 -37.34 -24.27 3.58
CA ILE A 149 -37.59 -24.72 4.95
C ILE A 149 -38.48 -25.95 4.85
N VAL A 150 -37.96 -27.08 5.29
CA VAL A 150 -38.69 -28.34 5.29
C VAL A 150 -39.28 -28.56 6.68
#